data_0187b004569927f4e62fe9c7527f5752
#
_entry.id   0187b004569927f4e62fe9c7527f5752
#
_cell.length_a   1.000
_cell.length_b   1.000
_cell.length_c   1.000
_cell.angle_alpha   90.00
_cell.angle_beta   90.00
_cell.angle_gamma   90.00
#
_symmetry.space_group_name_H-M   'P 1'
#
loop_
_entity.id
_entity.type
_entity.pdbx_description
1 polymer ?
#
loop_
_entity_poly.entity_id
_entity_poly.type
_entity_poly.pdbx_seq_one_letter_code
_entity_poly.pdbx_strand_id
1 'polypeptide(L)'
;MLQLSKKSIAQGQVFACTNKSENECFERLLFGTNRPYAPAAMRVRKGDFLFLLNLDSDILYGVFKAASDAKMNIRPEAWNGKYPYQVKVQPLGKITRLKDAKKLLTVLNIKRSFPMNKEATMKLLELYRPSDSQMDEWFQFLSEPGSTPLEISKETKSWELLGDVKQIGVQPSEEMPTLEATTFWDFPKQSYGKTPKGNNKYPGVTPAAIIWNLIWRYTDPGDLVVDPMCGSGTTIDVCKEEGRRVICYDISPTRPDILQNDSRKIPLQENFVDMIFVDSPYGDNVRYNEQPNCIGKISSETELFYDELEKVMKECHRILKPGKVLGWLIGDQWVKGRFTPVGFKVYQKLTKYFDTVDVICIARRGQASHTGLWYNRARRFNFFLRGFKYLFIMRKPSDEPVKSEQRMVKWKYYDRNRSKNTSS
;
A
#
# COMPACT_ATOMS: atom_id res chain seq x y z
N MET A 1 5.42 35.35 0.53
CA MET A 1 6.03 34.19 1.24
C MET A 1 5.87 34.40 2.75
N LEU A 2 4.81 33.86 3.36
CA LEU A 2 4.61 33.90 4.79
C LEU A 2 5.17 32.61 5.38
N GLN A 3 6.25 32.71 6.13
CA GLN A 3 6.80 31.66 6.95
C GLN A 3 5.74 31.24 8.01
N LEU A 4 4.99 30.18 7.74
CA LEU A 4 4.23 29.49 8.77
C LEU A 4 5.21 28.85 9.75
N SER A 5 5.24 29.37 10.98
CA SER A 5 6.03 28.84 12.08
C SER A 5 5.80 27.33 12.23
N LYS A 6 6.86 26.57 12.54
CA LYS A 6 6.88 25.11 12.79
C LYS A 6 6.05 24.68 14.04
N LYS A 7 4.82 25.18 14.22
CA LYS A 7 3.86 24.58 15.17
C LYS A 7 3.29 23.33 14.52
N SER A 8 3.23 22.23 15.25
CA SER A 8 2.71 20.94 14.81
C SER A 8 1.39 21.15 14.07
N ILE A 9 1.36 20.79 12.79
CA ILE A 9 0.14 20.88 11.99
C ILE A 9 -0.84 19.86 12.56
N ALA A 10 -2.04 20.34 12.93
CA ALA A 10 -3.13 19.54 13.45
C ALA A 10 -3.46 18.37 12.51
N GLN A 11 -3.74 17.22 13.07
CA GLN A 11 -4.18 16.05 12.31
C GLN A 11 -5.63 16.22 11.84
N GLY A 12 -6.06 15.40 10.89
CA GLY A 12 -7.43 15.40 10.44
C GLY A 12 -8.14 14.10 10.80
N GLN A 13 -9.48 14.17 11.02
CA GLN A 13 -10.33 12.99 11.27
C GLN A 13 -11.68 13.14 10.61
N VAL A 14 -12.18 12.06 9.99
CA VAL A 14 -13.54 11.97 9.46
C VAL A 14 -14.42 11.22 10.43
N PHE A 15 -15.45 11.90 10.94
CA PHE A 15 -16.58 11.30 11.65
C PHE A 15 -17.69 10.92 10.68
N ALA A 16 -18.67 10.15 11.13
CA ALA A 16 -19.83 9.83 10.30
C ALA A 16 -21.13 9.98 11.05
N CYS A 17 -22.15 10.39 10.30
CA CYS A 17 -23.54 10.42 10.71
C CYS A 17 -24.42 9.70 9.67
N THR A 18 -25.70 9.63 9.95
CA THR A 18 -26.80 9.22 9.07
C THR A 18 -27.82 10.34 9.00
N ASN A 19 -28.77 10.30 8.05
CA ASN A 19 -29.84 11.28 8.00
C ASN A 19 -30.60 11.44 9.34
N LYS A 20 -30.65 10.36 10.16
CA LYS A 20 -31.32 10.39 11.48
C LYS A 20 -30.47 11.08 12.57
N SER A 21 -29.16 11.15 12.45
CA SER A 21 -28.24 11.67 13.47
C SER A 21 -27.58 12.99 13.07
N GLU A 22 -27.72 13.40 11.81
CA GLU A 22 -27.09 14.60 11.24
C GLU A 22 -27.50 15.88 11.95
N ASN A 23 -28.83 16.11 12.12
CA ASN A 23 -29.34 17.32 12.76
C ASN A 23 -28.75 17.50 14.16
N GLU A 24 -28.72 16.42 14.95
CA GLU A 24 -28.16 16.45 16.30
C GLU A 24 -26.66 16.73 16.34
N CYS A 25 -25.90 16.31 15.30
CA CYS A 25 -24.49 16.68 15.16
C CYS A 25 -24.30 18.20 15.01
N PHE A 26 -25.14 18.86 14.22
CA PHE A 26 -25.07 20.30 13.98
C PHE A 26 -25.67 21.12 15.14
N GLU A 27 -26.82 20.73 15.66
CA GLU A 27 -27.48 21.43 16.77
C GLU A 27 -26.65 21.46 18.04
N ARG A 28 -25.96 20.34 18.34
CA ARG A 28 -25.11 20.22 19.53
C ARG A 28 -23.67 20.62 19.31
N LEU A 29 -23.24 20.88 18.06
CA LEU A 29 -21.83 21.04 17.67
C LEU A 29 -20.97 19.92 18.28
N LEU A 30 -21.42 18.69 18.09
CA LEU A 30 -20.84 17.50 18.69
C LEU A 30 -20.73 16.39 17.64
N PHE A 31 -19.56 15.79 17.53
CA PHE A 31 -19.39 14.59 16.72
C PHE A 31 -19.18 13.39 17.63
N GLY A 32 -19.80 12.28 17.27
CA GLY A 32 -19.74 11.07 18.07
C GLY A 32 -19.53 9.83 17.21
N THR A 33 -19.00 8.78 17.82
CA THR A 33 -18.84 7.49 17.18
C THR A 33 -19.01 6.33 18.16
N ASN A 34 -19.16 5.12 17.62
CA ASN A 34 -19.31 3.89 18.36
C ASN A 34 -17.94 3.18 18.55
N ARG A 35 -17.93 2.09 19.32
CA ARG A 35 -16.73 1.34 19.71
C ARG A 35 -15.77 0.95 18.56
N PRO A 36 -16.21 0.51 17.37
CA PRO A 36 -15.29 0.15 16.29
C PRO A 36 -14.40 1.29 15.79
N TYR A 37 -14.84 2.55 15.92
CA TYR A 37 -14.09 3.74 15.48
C TYR A 37 -13.48 4.54 16.65
N ALA A 38 -13.71 4.09 17.88
CA ALA A 38 -13.20 4.75 19.08
C ALA A 38 -11.68 4.97 19.07
N PRO A 39 -10.82 4.01 18.62
CA PRO A 39 -9.37 4.20 18.65
C PRO A 39 -8.90 5.40 17.82
N ALA A 40 -9.55 5.71 16.70
CA ALA A 40 -9.23 6.88 15.91
C ALA A 40 -9.82 8.17 16.53
N ALA A 41 -11.09 8.14 16.91
CA ALA A 41 -11.77 9.27 17.50
C ALA A 41 -11.08 9.77 18.80
N MET A 42 -10.66 8.87 19.67
CA MET A 42 -10.02 9.20 20.94
C MET A 42 -8.61 9.79 20.80
N ARG A 43 -8.03 9.78 19.61
CA ARG A 43 -6.76 10.48 19.29
C ARG A 43 -6.95 11.95 18.97
N VAL A 44 -8.18 12.38 18.67
CA VAL A 44 -8.48 13.77 18.35
C VAL A 44 -8.16 14.67 19.54
N ARG A 45 -7.43 15.75 19.27
CA ARG A 45 -7.04 16.79 20.23
C ARG A 45 -7.66 18.13 19.85
N LYS A 46 -7.85 19.00 20.81
CA LYS A 46 -8.30 20.37 20.58
C LYS A 46 -7.42 21.04 19.49
N GLY A 47 -8.06 21.55 18.45
CA GLY A 47 -7.40 22.17 17.33
C GLY A 47 -7.25 21.29 16.07
N ASP A 48 -7.50 19.97 16.14
CA ASP A 48 -7.49 19.08 14.98
C ASP A 48 -8.62 19.41 14.00
N PHE A 49 -8.39 19.13 12.70
CA PHE A 49 -9.38 19.32 11.65
C PHE A 49 -10.36 18.15 11.59
N LEU A 50 -11.65 18.45 11.50
CA LEU A 50 -12.69 17.44 11.50
C LEU A 50 -13.63 17.61 10.30
N PHE A 51 -14.11 16.48 9.80
CA PHE A 51 -15.06 16.40 8.71
C PHE A 51 -16.19 15.44 9.09
N LEU A 52 -17.43 15.70 8.64
CA LEU A 52 -18.57 14.86 8.93
C LEU A 52 -19.12 14.23 7.64
N LEU A 53 -19.02 12.92 7.52
CA LEU A 53 -19.57 12.14 6.41
C LEU A 53 -20.98 11.66 6.73
N ASN A 54 -21.99 12.12 5.97
CA ASN A 54 -23.28 11.48 6.00
C ASN A 54 -23.28 10.23 5.11
N LEU A 55 -23.51 9.08 5.72
CA LEU A 55 -23.46 7.77 5.06
C LEU A 55 -24.62 7.50 4.12
N ASP A 56 -25.78 8.11 4.37
CA ASP A 56 -26.99 7.90 3.61
C ASP A 56 -27.04 8.81 2.38
N SER A 57 -26.74 10.11 2.55
CA SER A 57 -26.75 11.10 1.46
C SER A 57 -25.44 11.17 0.68
N ASP A 58 -24.39 10.50 1.15
CA ASP A 58 -23.02 10.52 0.57
C ASP A 58 -22.43 11.94 0.46
N ILE A 59 -22.68 12.77 1.48
CA ILE A 59 -22.19 14.15 1.60
C ILE A 59 -21.10 14.21 2.66
N LEU A 60 -20.00 14.90 2.35
CA LEU A 60 -18.96 15.26 3.32
C LEU A 60 -19.09 16.75 3.67
N TYR A 61 -19.36 17.01 4.93
CA TYR A 61 -19.42 18.35 5.49
C TYR A 61 -18.07 18.77 6.06
N GLY A 62 -17.68 19.99 5.83
CA GLY A 62 -16.45 20.56 6.39
C GLY A 62 -16.37 22.07 6.20
N VAL A 63 -15.45 22.73 6.81
CA VAL A 63 -14.40 22.19 7.70
C VAL A 63 -14.78 22.53 9.15
N PHE A 64 -14.48 21.64 10.07
CA PHE A 64 -14.64 21.88 11.50
C PHE A 64 -13.28 21.80 12.20
N LYS A 65 -13.19 22.44 13.35
CA LYS A 65 -12.07 22.33 14.29
C LYS A 65 -12.54 21.67 15.58
N ALA A 66 -11.73 20.78 16.14
CA ALA A 66 -12.00 20.22 17.44
C ALA A 66 -11.92 21.32 18.51
N ALA A 67 -13.05 21.60 19.16
CA ALA A 67 -13.16 22.57 20.24
C ALA A 67 -12.73 21.96 21.60
N SER A 68 -12.64 20.64 21.68
CA SER A 68 -12.13 19.90 22.84
C SER A 68 -11.32 18.69 22.40
N ASP A 69 -10.57 18.09 23.35
CA ASP A 69 -10.12 16.72 23.18
C ASP A 69 -11.32 15.77 23.12
N ALA A 70 -11.18 14.66 22.38
CA ALA A 70 -12.19 13.62 22.39
C ALA A 70 -12.25 12.92 23.75
N LYS A 71 -13.47 12.71 24.26
CA LYS A 71 -13.75 12.03 25.54
C LYS A 71 -14.97 11.15 25.44
N MET A 72 -15.12 10.23 26.37
CA MET A 72 -16.35 9.47 26.50
C MET A 72 -17.44 10.33 27.15
N ASN A 73 -18.66 10.22 26.62
CA ASN A 73 -19.87 10.77 27.20
C ASN A 73 -19.78 12.28 27.54
N ILE A 74 -19.24 13.11 26.64
CA ILE A 74 -19.26 14.58 26.79
C ILE A 74 -20.71 15.06 26.97
N ARG A 75 -21.64 14.44 26.22
CA ARG A 75 -23.09 14.58 26.34
C ARG A 75 -23.70 13.17 26.34
N PRO A 76 -23.92 12.55 27.50
CA PRO A 76 -24.41 11.17 27.61
C PRO A 76 -25.75 10.95 26.91
N GLU A 77 -26.62 11.98 26.92
CA GLU A 77 -27.95 11.96 26.34
C GLU A 77 -27.97 12.07 24.79
N ALA A 78 -26.84 12.50 24.20
CA ALA A 78 -26.77 12.68 22.74
C ALA A 78 -26.98 11.35 22.00
N TRP A 79 -27.81 11.39 20.96
CA TRP A 79 -28.21 10.21 20.17
C TRP A 79 -28.68 9.02 21.01
N ASN A 80 -29.34 9.30 22.16
CA ASN A 80 -29.79 8.30 23.14
C ASN A 80 -28.63 7.37 23.60
N GLY A 81 -27.45 7.94 23.83
CA GLY A 81 -26.26 7.20 24.29
C GLY A 81 -25.57 6.32 23.24
N LYS A 82 -26.03 6.33 21.98
CA LYS A 82 -25.54 5.41 20.94
C LYS A 82 -24.11 5.66 20.51
N TYR A 83 -23.60 6.90 20.62
CA TYR A 83 -22.26 7.31 20.20
C TYR A 83 -21.47 7.92 21.37
N PRO A 84 -20.94 7.10 22.28
CA PRO A 84 -20.33 7.58 23.51
C PRO A 84 -18.96 8.23 23.34
N TYR A 85 -18.24 7.98 22.24
CA TYR A 85 -16.92 8.57 21.99
C TYR A 85 -17.10 9.86 21.22
N GLN A 86 -16.95 11.01 21.91
CA GLN A 86 -17.44 12.29 21.46
C GLN A 86 -16.35 13.37 21.46
N VAL A 87 -16.51 14.35 20.57
CA VAL A 87 -15.68 15.55 20.50
C VAL A 87 -16.57 16.76 20.23
N LYS A 88 -16.37 17.86 20.96
CA LYS A 88 -17.00 19.14 20.65
C LYS A 88 -16.32 19.73 19.41
N VAL A 89 -17.12 20.30 18.51
CA VAL A 89 -16.63 20.86 17.25
C VAL A 89 -17.02 22.32 17.10
N GLN A 90 -16.26 23.04 16.31
CA GLN A 90 -16.56 24.38 15.90
C GLN A 90 -16.37 24.46 14.38
N PRO A 91 -17.36 24.94 13.61
CA PRO A 91 -17.20 25.13 12.19
C PRO A 91 -16.15 26.21 11.90
N LEU A 92 -15.36 26.03 10.85
CA LEU A 92 -14.42 27.03 10.33
C LEU A 92 -15.08 27.72 9.13
N GLY A 93 -15.74 28.86 9.37
CA GLY A 93 -16.49 29.58 8.36
C GLY A 93 -17.77 28.84 7.93
N LYS A 94 -18.21 29.10 6.70
CA LYS A 94 -19.39 28.47 6.10
C LYS A 94 -19.15 26.99 5.84
N ILE A 95 -20.07 26.14 6.30
CA ILE A 95 -19.94 24.70 6.09
C ILE A 95 -20.20 24.35 4.63
N THR A 96 -19.20 23.84 3.96
CA THR A 96 -19.29 23.37 2.57
C THR A 96 -19.73 21.90 2.53
N ARG A 97 -20.49 21.55 1.50
CA ARG A 97 -21.07 20.21 1.28
C ARG A 97 -20.50 19.63 0.00
N LEU A 98 -19.71 18.56 0.12
CA LEU A 98 -19.15 17.83 -1.03
C LEU A 98 -19.94 16.54 -1.25
N LYS A 99 -20.54 16.36 -2.43
CA LYS A 99 -21.23 15.12 -2.85
C LYS A 99 -20.24 14.04 -3.27
N ASP A 100 -20.71 12.79 -3.34
CA ASP A 100 -19.93 11.60 -3.70
C ASP A 100 -18.69 11.39 -2.81
N ALA A 101 -18.92 11.69 -1.56
CA ALA A 101 -17.88 11.73 -0.54
C ALA A 101 -17.16 10.38 -0.35
N LYS A 102 -17.87 9.26 -0.48
CA LYS A 102 -17.24 7.92 -0.38
C LYS A 102 -16.21 7.69 -1.47
N LYS A 103 -16.51 8.13 -2.70
CA LYS A 103 -15.58 8.07 -3.82
C LYS A 103 -14.39 8.98 -3.58
N LEU A 104 -14.63 10.23 -3.15
CA LEU A 104 -13.59 11.20 -2.78
C LEU A 104 -12.64 10.65 -1.72
N LEU A 105 -13.18 10.15 -0.61
CA LEU A 105 -12.38 9.59 0.48
C LEU A 105 -11.58 8.35 0.05
N THR A 106 -12.12 7.56 -0.88
CA THR A 106 -11.42 6.42 -1.47
C THR A 106 -10.24 6.88 -2.32
N VAL A 107 -10.43 7.89 -3.18
CA VAL A 107 -9.37 8.46 -4.03
C VAL A 107 -8.25 9.06 -3.18
N LEU A 108 -8.59 9.76 -2.09
CA LEU A 108 -7.63 10.35 -1.16
C LEU A 108 -7.05 9.32 -0.16
N ASN A 109 -7.43 8.04 -0.26
CA ASN A 109 -7.05 6.96 0.67
C ASN A 109 -7.35 7.29 2.15
N ILE A 110 -8.41 8.03 2.41
CA ILE A 110 -8.84 8.42 3.76
C ILE A 110 -9.78 7.38 4.33
N LYS A 111 -9.44 6.82 5.49
CA LYS A 111 -10.24 5.83 6.22
C LYS A 111 -10.67 6.40 7.57
N ARG A 112 -11.98 6.31 7.88
CA ARG A 112 -12.53 6.78 9.17
C ARG A 112 -11.96 6.06 10.39
N SER A 113 -11.42 4.86 10.19
CA SER A 113 -10.84 4.03 11.28
C SER A 113 -9.45 4.50 11.72
N PHE A 114 -8.85 5.46 11.02
CA PHE A 114 -7.52 5.98 11.31
C PHE A 114 -7.52 7.51 11.22
N PRO A 115 -6.69 8.19 12.04
CA PRO A 115 -6.41 9.60 11.83
C PRO A 115 -5.83 9.83 10.43
N MET A 116 -6.19 10.93 9.81
CA MET A 116 -5.59 11.33 8.55
C MET A 116 -4.15 11.81 8.80
N ASN A 117 -3.25 11.44 7.90
CA ASN A 117 -1.92 12.04 7.90
C ASN A 117 -1.99 13.50 7.42
N LYS A 118 -0.89 14.22 7.60
CA LYS A 118 -0.77 15.64 7.23
C LYS A 118 -1.12 15.88 5.75
N GLU A 119 -0.62 15.04 4.86
CA GLU A 119 -0.81 15.17 3.41
C GLU A 119 -2.29 15.01 3.02
N ALA A 120 -2.95 13.96 3.49
CA ALA A 120 -4.37 13.73 3.24
C ALA A 120 -5.24 14.85 3.84
N THR A 121 -4.87 15.35 5.03
CA THR A 121 -5.54 16.49 5.67
C THR A 121 -5.43 17.74 4.80
N MET A 122 -4.23 18.06 4.31
CA MET A 122 -4.02 19.24 3.46
C MET A 122 -4.76 19.13 2.12
N LYS A 123 -4.69 17.99 1.45
CA LYS A 123 -5.44 17.75 0.20
C LYS A 123 -6.94 17.90 0.39
N LEU A 124 -7.47 17.41 1.51
CA LEU A 124 -8.90 17.55 1.80
C LEU A 124 -9.26 19.00 2.12
N LEU A 125 -8.43 19.72 2.89
CA LEU A 125 -8.62 21.14 3.17
C LEU A 125 -8.59 21.99 1.90
N GLU A 126 -7.73 21.67 0.92
CA GLU A 126 -7.68 22.37 -0.37
C GLU A 126 -9.00 22.34 -1.13
N LEU A 127 -9.76 21.25 -1.01
CA LEU A 127 -11.10 21.15 -1.65
C LEU A 127 -12.16 22.05 -0.99
N TYR A 128 -11.90 22.49 0.23
CA TYR A 128 -12.77 23.39 0.99
C TYR A 128 -12.27 24.84 0.99
N ARG A 129 -11.23 25.16 0.20
CA ARG A 129 -10.71 26.54 0.12
C ARG A 129 -11.84 27.49 -0.31
N PRO A 130 -12.10 28.53 0.45
CA PRO A 130 -12.98 29.59 0.01
C PRO A 130 -12.39 30.29 -1.22
N SER A 131 -13.22 30.85 -2.09
CA SER A 131 -12.78 31.78 -3.14
C SER A 131 -12.00 32.95 -2.53
N ASP A 132 -11.12 33.60 -3.31
CA ASP A 132 -10.25 34.68 -2.82
C ASP A 132 -11.00 35.77 -2.03
N SER A 133 -12.26 36.04 -2.34
CA SER A 133 -13.12 36.97 -1.58
C SER A 133 -13.56 36.45 -0.19
N GLN A 134 -13.37 35.19 0.11
CA GLN A 134 -13.68 34.57 1.42
C GLN A 134 -12.44 34.28 2.24
N MET A 135 -11.24 34.48 1.69
CA MET A 135 -9.97 34.27 2.38
C MET A 135 -9.80 35.22 3.57
N ASP A 136 -10.24 36.47 3.43
CA ASP A 136 -10.16 37.47 4.48
C ASP A 136 -11.07 37.14 5.65
N GLU A 137 -12.29 36.60 5.39
CA GLU A 137 -13.20 36.08 6.41
C GLU A 137 -12.60 34.85 7.14
N TRP A 138 -11.90 33.99 6.41
CA TRP A 138 -11.21 32.84 6.98
C TRP A 138 -10.04 33.26 7.89
N PHE A 139 -9.30 34.29 7.53
CA PHE A 139 -8.21 34.82 8.35
C PHE A 139 -8.73 35.59 9.58
N GLN A 140 -9.82 36.34 9.47
CA GLN A 140 -10.49 36.95 10.61
C GLN A 140 -11.06 35.89 11.58
N PHE A 141 -11.66 34.84 11.05
CA PHE A 141 -12.22 33.76 11.85
C PHE A 141 -11.17 32.94 12.62
N LEU A 142 -9.93 32.87 12.14
CA LEU A 142 -8.82 32.25 12.85
C LEU A 142 -8.31 33.12 14.01
N SER A 143 -8.71 34.37 14.07
CA SER A 143 -8.21 35.38 15.02
C SER A 143 -9.19 35.70 16.17
N GLU A 144 -10.49 35.43 16.05
CA GLU A 144 -11.49 35.82 17.03
C GLU A 144 -12.26 34.64 17.65
N PRO A 145 -12.44 34.60 18.98
CA PRO A 145 -13.35 33.66 19.63
C PRO A 145 -14.76 34.25 19.70
N GLY A 146 -15.63 33.97 18.72
CA GLY A 146 -17.01 34.42 18.72
C GLY A 146 -17.93 33.56 17.86
N SER A 147 -19.13 33.33 18.35
CA SER A 147 -20.16 32.49 17.72
C SER A 147 -20.74 33.14 16.46
N THR A 148 -20.42 32.60 15.29
CA THR A 148 -21.12 32.91 14.04
C THR A 148 -22.27 31.92 13.82
N PRO A 149 -23.44 32.33 13.23
CA PRO A 149 -24.53 31.41 12.88
C PRO A 149 -24.02 30.31 11.92
N LEU A 150 -24.58 29.13 12.05
CA LEU A 150 -24.24 27.98 11.24
C LEU A 150 -24.79 28.17 9.81
N GLU A 151 -23.98 28.69 8.90
CA GLU A 151 -24.32 28.81 7.50
C GLU A 151 -23.88 27.59 6.70
N ILE A 152 -24.81 26.97 5.96
CA ILE A 152 -24.53 25.84 5.09
C ILE A 152 -24.61 26.30 3.63
N SER A 153 -23.54 26.12 2.87
CA SER A 153 -23.48 26.47 1.45
C SER A 153 -24.41 25.60 0.57
N LYS A 154 -24.65 26.03 -0.66
CA LYS A 154 -25.27 25.14 -1.68
C LYS A 154 -24.38 23.90 -1.88
N GLU A 155 -25.04 22.79 -2.24
CA GLU A 155 -24.31 21.54 -2.54
C GLU A 155 -23.41 21.71 -3.76
N THR A 156 -22.16 21.24 -3.64
CA THR A 156 -21.19 21.20 -4.74
C THR A 156 -20.79 19.75 -5.00
N LYS A 157 -20.68 19.37 -6.27
CA LYS A 157 -20.21 18.03 -6.62
C LYS A 157 -18.70 17.96 -6.40
N SER A 158 -18.25 16.99 -5.62
CA SER A 158 -16.83 16.87 -5.23
C SER A 158 -15.89 16.71 -6.43
N TRP A 159 -16.31 16.06 -7.51
CA TRP A 159 -15.50 15.91 -8.72
C TRP A 159 -15.39 17.19 -9.57
N GLU A 160 -16.32 18.12 -9.46
CA GLU A 160 -16.20 19.42 -10.15
C GLU A 160 -15.10 20.27 -9.54
N LEU A 161 -14.90 20.13 -8.23
CA LEU A 161 -13.75 20.73 -7.51
C LEU A 161 -12.45 19.96 -7.74
N LEU A 162 -12.56 18.70 -8.17
CA LEU A 162 -11.46 17.82 -8.56
C LEU A 162 -11.27 17.83 -10.08
N GLY A 163 -11.69 18.90 -10.79
CA GLY A 163 -11.66 18.99 -12.26
C GLY A 163 -10.35 18.53 -12.89
N ASP A 164 -9.25 18.88 -12.28
CA ASP A 164 -7.92 18.41 -12.67
C ASP A 164 -7.56 17.03 -12.09
N VAL A 165 -8.35 16.47 -11.17
CA VAL A 165 -8.17 15.13 -10.60
C VAL A 165 -8.60 14.02 -11.58
N LYS A 166 -9.30 14.32 -12.68
CA LYS A 166 -9.37 13.37 -13.80
C LYS A 166 -7.99 13.06 -14.38
N GLN A 167 -7.04 13.95 -14.21
CA GLN A 167 -5.61 13.68 -14.48
C GLN A 167 -4.90 13.06 -13.28
N ILE A 168 -5.47 13.10 -12.06
CA ILE A 168 -5.10 12.26 -10.90
C ILE A 168 -5.91 10.93 -10.91
N GLY A 169 -6.54 10.54 -11.99
CA GLY A 169 -6.80 9.15 -12.31
C GLY A 169 -5.47 8.49 -12.37
N VAL A 170 -5.13 7.71 -11.31
CA VAL A 170 -3.91 6.92 -11.14
C VAL A 170 -2.91 7.19 -12.28
N GLN A 171 -2.37 8.40 -12.35
CA GLN A 171 -1.10 8.59 -12.99
C GLN A 171 -0.15 7.74 -12.15
N PRO A 172 0.60 6.81 -12.72
CA PRO A 172 1.71 6.21 -12.00
C PRO A 172 2.42 7.38 -11.34
N SER A 173 2.60 7.37 -10.03
CA SER A 173 3.29 8.49 -9.39
C SER A 173 4.61 8.62 -10.13
N GLU A 174 4.97 9.82 -10.55
CA GLU A 174 6.28 10.08 -11.16
C GLU A 174 7.41 9.79 -10.18
N GLU A 175 7.06 9.50 -8.92
CA GLU A 175 7.98 9.11 -7.87
C GLU A 175 8.55 7.73 -8.16
N MET A 176 9.83 7.71 -8.43
CA MET A 176 10.61 6.48 -8.48
C MET A 176 10.66 5.84 -7.08
N PRO A 177 10.75 4.51 -6.97
CA PRO A 177 10.94 3.85 -5.69
C PRO A 177 12.20 4.37 -5.00
N THR A 178 12.19 4.34 -3.68
CA THR A 178 13.39 4.55 -2.86
C THR A 178 13.96 3.20 -2.45
N LEU A 179 15.28 3.13 -2.24
CA LEU A 179 15.89 1.94 -1.67
C LEU A 179 15.45 1.80 -0.21
N GLU A 180 14.77 0.70 0.08
CA GLU A 180 14.32 0.39 1.43
C GLU A 180 15.50 0.09 2.35
N ALA A 181 15.52 0.73 3.51
CA ALA A 181 16.62 0.59 4.48
C ALA A 181 16.32 -0.41 5.61
N THR A 182 15.10 -0.95 5.65
CA THR A 182 14.65 -1.87 6.71
C THR A 182 14.20 -3.20 6.12
N THR A 183 13.98 -4.19 6.98
CA THR A 183 13.44 -5.51 6.58
C THR A 183 11.91 -5.56 6.52
N PHE A 184 11.22 -4.43 6.63
CA PHE A 184 9.78 -4.32 6.44
C PHE A 184 9.49 -3.36 5.29
N TRP A 185 9.00 -3.92 4.16
CA TRP A 185 8.67 -3.17 2.95
C TRP A 185 7.16 -3.03 2.76
N ASP A 186 6.72 -1.84 2.43
CA ASP A 186 5.31 -1.53 2.21
C ASP A 186 5.12 -0.75 0.91
N PHE A 187 4.69 -1.45 -0.13
CA PHE A 187 4.45 -0.88 -1.46
C PHE A 187 2.95 -0.87 -1.77
N PRO A 188 2.25 0.24 -1.51
CA PRO A 188 0.80 0.33 -1.73
C PRO A 188 0.42 0.35 -3.21
N LYS A 189 1.36 0.68 -4.11
CA LYS A 189 1.15 0.77 -5.56
C LYS A 189 1.79 -0.42 -6.27
N GLN A 190 1.10 -0.91 -7.32
CA GLN A 190 1.63 -1.99 -8.17
C GLN A 190 2.78 -1.52 -9.06
N SER A 191 2.66 -0.33 -9.64
CA SER A 191 3.62 0.28 -10.55
C SER A 191 4.14 1.59 -9.99
N TYR A 192 5.29 2.02 -10.49
CA TYR A 192 5.91 3.31 -10.26
C TYR A 192 6.27 3.98 -11.60
N GLY A 193 6.63 5.27 -11.58
CA GLY A 193 6.98 6.01 -12.78
C GLY A 193 5.80 6.17 -13.76
N LYS A 194 6.11 6.47 -15.02
CA LYS A 194 5.11 6.82 -16.06
C LYS A 194 4.48 5.61 -16.75
N THR A 195 5.14 4.46 -16.74
CA THR A 195 4.69 3.26 -17.46
C THR A 195 4.19 2.18 -16.51
N PRO A 196 3.08 1.49 -16.82
CA PRO A 196 2.63 0.36 -16.01
C PRO A 196 3.66 -0.78 -16.05
N LYS A 197 3.79 -1.50 -14.92
CA LYS A 197 4.66 -2.66 -14.78
C LYS A 197 3.80 -3.90 -14.54
N GLY A 198 3.88 -4.87 -15.42
CA GLY A 198 3.00 -6.04 -15.40
C GLY A 198 1.54 -5.69 -15.75
N ASN A 199 0.63 -6.62 -15.48
CA ASN A 199 -0.79 -6.47 -15.74
C ASN A 199 -1.60 -6.61 -14.44
N ASN A 200 -2.22 -5.55 -13.97
CA ASN A 200 -3.03 -5.52 -12.74
C ASN A 200 -4.25 -6.46 -12.75
N LYS A 201 -4.66 -6.96 -13.91
CA LYS A 201 -5.72 -7.96 -14.03
C LYS A 201 -5.23 -9.38 -13.77
N TYR A 202 -3.91 -9.59 -13.77
CA TYR A 202 -3.32 -10.90 -13.47
C TYR A 202 -3.45 -11.22 -11.97
N PRO A 203 -3.91 -12.42 -11.59
CA PRO A 203 -4.03 -12.79 -10.20
C PRO A 203 -2.67 -12.80 -9.49
N GLY A 204 -2.54 -12.07 -8.38
CA GLY A 204 -1.33 -12.11 -7.57
C GLY A 204 -0.13 -11.32 -8.11
N VAL A 205 -0.36 -10.33 -8.97
CA VAL A 205 0.71 -9.49 -9.53
C VAL A 205 1.62 -8.90 -8.46
N THR A 206 2.93 -8.97 -8.68
CA THR A 206 3.97 -8.51 -7.75
C THR A 206 4.17 -6.99 -7.86
N PRO A 207 4.19 -6.23 -6.75
CA PRO A 207 4.56 -4.81 -6.79
C PRO A 207 5.96 -4.59 -7.38
N ALA A 208 6.03 -3.74 -8.40
CA ALA A 208 7.26 -3.50 -9.17
C ALA A 208 8.43 -2.98 -8.33
N ALA A 209 8.13 -2.23 -7.27
CA ALA A 209 9.13 -1.70 -6.34
C ALA A 209 9.93 -2.80 -5.61
N ILE A 210 9.38 -4.01 -5.45
CA ILE A 210 10.11 -5.15 -4.89
C ILE A 210 11.26 -5.53 -5.81
N ILE A 211 10.96 -5.73 -7.10
CA ILE A 211 11.95 -6.12 -8.11
C ILE A 211 12.96 -4.99 -8.29
N TRP A 212 12.50 -3.74 -8.33
CA TRP A 212 13.34 -2.56 -8.43
C TRP A 212 14.37 -2.51 -7.29
N ASN A 213 13.95 -2.72 -6.02
CA ASN A 213 14.85 -2.74 -4.87
C ASN A 213 15.91 -3.86 -4.97
N LEU A 214 15.52 -5.05 -5.46
CA LEU A 214 16.45 -6.17 -5.64
C LEU A 214 17.49 -5.88 -6.72
N ILE A 215 17.07 -5.43 -7.91
CA ILE A 215 18.02 -5.19 -9.01
C ILE A 215 18.99 -4.05 -8.71
N TRP A 216 18.54 -3.02 -8.00
CA TRP A 216 19.43 -1.92 -7.59
C TRP A 216 20.46 -2.33 -6.54
N ARG A 217 20.13 -3.27 -5.66
CA ARG A 217 21.02 -3.78 -4.63
C ARG A 217 22.02 -4.81 -5.16
N TYR A 218 21.58 -5.68 -6.06
CA TYR A 218 22.29 -6.91 -6.37
C TYR A 218 22.75 -7.04 -7.82
N THR A 219 22.48 -6.06 -8.68
CA THR A 219 22.90 -6.06 -10.10
C THR A 219 23.44 -4.72 -10.55
N ASP A 220 24.24 -4.74 -11.61
CA ASP A 220 24.67 -3.56 -12.36
C ASP A 220 23.91 -3.46 -13.70
N PRO A 221 23.85 -2.27 -14.35
CA PRO A 221 23.35 -2.18 -15.72
C PRO A 221 24.06 -3.17 -16.67
N GLY A 222 23.26 -3.86 -17.49
CA GLY A 222 23.76 -4.91 -18.37
C GLY A 222 23.82 -6.31 -17.78
N ASP A 223 23.67 -6.48 -16.43
CA ASP A 223 23.55 -7.80 -15.80
C ASP A 223 22.28 -8.51 -16.27
N LEU A 224 22.32 -9.85 -16.28
CA LEU A 224 21.21 -10.71 -16.69
C LEU A 224 20.37 -11.11 -15.47
N VAL A 225 19.09 -10.73 -15.50
CA VAL A 225 18.07 -11.14 -14.54
C VAL A 225 17.18 -12.21 -15.16
N VAL A 226 16.85 -13.24 -14.39
CA VAL A 226 15.91 -14.30 -14.81
C VAL A 226 14.74 -14.38 -13.84
N ASP A 227 13.53 -14.51 -14.38
CA ASP A 227 12.32 -14.82 -13.62
C ASP A 227 11.66 -16.06 -14.24
N PRO A 228 11.76 -17.23 -13.61
CA PRO A 228 11.23 -18.48 -14.15
C PRO A 228 9.73 -18.68 -13.92
N MET A 229 9.05 -17.75 -13.20
CA MET A 229 7.61 -17.79 -12.90
C MET A 229 7.00 -16.39 -13.03
N CYS A 230 7.22 -15.76 -14.18
CA CYS A 230 7.09 -14.32 -14.41
C CYS A 230 5.64 -13.79 -14.42
N GLY A 231 4.64 -14.65 -14.61
CA GLY A 231 3.22 -14.30 -14.60
C GLY A 231 2.87 -13.17 -15.57
N SER A 232 2.65 -11.96 -15.06
CA SER A 232 2.25 -10.80 -15.88
C SER A 232 3.40 -9.99 -16.49
N GLY A 233 4.65 -10.36 -16.23
CA GLY A 233 5.83 -9.71 -16.81
C GLY A 233 6.33 -8.46 -16.06
N THR A 234 6.00 -8.30 -14.79
CA THR A 234 6.50 -7.16 -13.98
C THR A 234 8.04 -7.09 -13.99
N THR A 235 8.70 -8.23 -13.87
CA THR A 235 10.17 -8.32 -13.89
C THR A 235 10.76 -7.82 -15.22
N ILE A 236 10.11 -8.12 -16.35
CA ILE A 236 10.54 -7.64 -17.69
C ILE A 236 10.51 -6.11 -17.72
N ASP A 237 9.40 -5.54 -17.31
CA ASP A 237 9.17 -4.09 -17.42
C ASP A 237 10.14 -3.31 -16.54
N VAL A 238 10.38 -3.79 -15.31
CA VAL A 238 11.34 -3.18 -14.39
C VAL A 238 12.77 -3.29 -14.92
N CYS A 239 13.20 -4.47 -15.37
CA CYS A 239 14.57 -4.69 -15.87
C CYS A 239 14.87 -3.87 -17.11
N LYS A 240 13.93 -3.81 -18.07
CA LYS A 240 14.07 -3.01 -19.29
C LYS A 240 14.22 -1.52 -18.99
N GLU A 241 13.40 -0.99 -18.06
CA GLU A 241 13.47 0.42 -17.68
C GLU A 241 14.79 0.76 -16.97
N GLU A 242 15.32 -0.18 -16.18
CA GLU A 242 16.52 0.01 -15.39
C GLU A 242 17.82 -0.47 -16.09
N GLY A 243 17.75 -0.79 -17.38
CA GLY A 243 18.91 -1.15 -18.21
C GLY A 243 19.54 -2.50 -17.87
N ARG A 244 18.76 -3.45 -17.33
CA ARG A 244 19.18 -4.83 -17.13
C ARG A 244 18.71 -5.71 -18.27
N ARG A 245 19.51 -6.69 -18.65
CA ARG A 245 19.06 -7.77 -19.53
C ARG A 245 18.10 -8.67 -18.75
N VAL A 246 17.07 -9.21 -19.41
CA VAL A 246 16.08 -10.03 -18.73
C VAL A 246 15.62 -11.18 -19.60
N ILE A 247 15.46 -12.36 -19.00
CA ILE A 247 14.80 -13.52 -19.60
C ILE A 247 13.71 -13.97 -18.61
N CYS A 248 12.49 -14.07 -19.11
CA CYS A 248 11.36 -14.47 -18.29
C CYS A 248 10.66 -15.68 -18.89
N TYR A 249 10.32 -16.60 -18.02
CA TYR A 249 9.58 -17.83 -18.36
C TYR A 249 8.28 -17.90 -17.59
N ASP A 250 7.31 -18.55 -18.18
CA ASP A 250 6.09 -18.98 -17.51
C ASP A 250 5.56 -20.26 -18.16
N ILE A 251 4.89 -21.11 -17.40
CA ILE A 251 4.28 -22.32 -17.94
C ILE A 251 3.10 -22.00 -18.88
N SER A 252 2.47 -20.82 -18.69
CA SER A 252 1.37 -20.28 -19.47
C SER A 252 1.59 -18.78 -19.74
N PRO A 253 2.44 -18.44 -20.74
CA PRO A 253 2.80 -17.05 -21.03
C PRO A 253 1.59 -16.16 -21.32
N THR A 254 1.58 -15.00 -20.71
CA THR A 254 0.52 -13.98 -20.86
C THR A 254 0.91 -12.87 -21.86
N ARG A 255 2.17 -12.86 -22.30
CA ARG A 255 2.75 -11.83 -23.19
C ARG A 255 3.73 -12.49 -24.17
N PRO A 256 3.94 -11.91 -25.38
CA PRO A 256 4.86 -12.46 -26.37
C PRO A 256 6.34 -12.47 -25.95
N ASP A 257 6.73 -11.59 -24.99
CA ASP A 257 8.10 -11.49 -24.48
C ASP A 257 8.35 -12.36 -23.24
N ILE A 258 7.39 -13.23 -22.88
CA ILE A 258 7.55 -14.29 -21.89
C ILE A 258 7.69 -15.63 -22.63
N LEU A 259 8.75 -16.34 -22.37
CA LEU A 259 9.00 -17.64 -23.00
C LEU A 259 8.25 -18.75 -22.27
N GLN A 260 7.61 -19.65 -23.04
CA GLN A 260 6.95 -20.80 -22.43
C GLN A 260 7.99 -21.80 -21.91
N ASN A 261 7.98 -22.10 -20.63
CA ASN A 261 8.85 -23.09 -20.03
C ASN A 261 8.33 -23.57 -18.66
N ASP A 262 8.68 -24.80 -18.33
CA ASP A 262 8.51 -25.34 -16.97
C ASP A 262 9.75 -24.99 -16.14
N SER A 263 9.57 -24.26 -15.08
CA SER A 263 10.63 -23.76 -14.19
C SER A 263 11.46 -24.85 -13.49
N ARG A 264 10.97 -26.10 -13.51
CA ARG A 264 11.71 -27.27 -13.03
C ARG A 264 12.83 -27.74 -13.98
N LYS A 265 12.90 -27.17 -15.18
CA LYS A 265 13.97 -27.40 -16.17
C LYS A 265 14.18 -26.15 -17.00
N ILE A 266 15.11 -25.29 -16.61
CA ILE A 266 15.35 -24.00 -17.25
C ILE A 266 16.39 -24.17 -18.38
N PRO A 267 16.09 -23.75 -19.63
CA PRO A 267 16.98 -23.96 -20.78
C PRO A 267 18.14 -22.94 -20.84
N LEU A 268 18.87 -22.82 -19.74
CA LEU A 268 20.05 -21.96 -19.61
C LEU A 268 21.26 -22.79 -19.10
N GLN A 269 22.45 -22.31 -19.42
CA GLN A 269 23.71 -22.91 -18.95
C GLN A 269 23.90 -22.70 -17.44
N GLU A 270 24.72 -23.53 -16.83
CA GLU A 270 25.15 -23.36 -15.45
C GLU A 270 25.93 -22.06 -15.27
N ASN A 271 25.79 -21.43 -14.08
CA ASN A 271 26.54 -20.23 -13.71
C ASN A 271 26.44 -19.08 -14.73
N PHE A 272 25.28 -18.88 -15.32
CA PHE A 272 25.08 -17.93 -16.41
C PHE A 272 24.39 -16.63 -15.97
N VAL A 273 23.54 -16.69 -14.94
CA VAL A 273 22.61 -15.62 -14.53
C VAL A 273 23.19 -14.79 -13.39
N ASP A 274 23.00 -13.48 -13.42
CA ASP A 274 23.52 -12.56 -12.40
C ASP A 274 22.54 -12.36 -11.24
N MET A 275 21.22 -12.48 -11.46
CA MET A 275 20.21 -12.45 -10.41
C MET A 275 18.97 -13.24 -10.84
N ILE A 276 18.33 -13.90 -9.88
CA ILE A 276 17.04 -14.57 -10.11
C ILE A 276 16.00 -13.96 -9.17
N PHE A 277 14.79 -13.73 -9.69
CA PHE A 277 13.62 -13.40 -8.88
C PHE A 277 12.53 -14.45 -9.12
N VAL A 278 11.86 -14.89 -8.04
CA VAL A 278 10.77 -15.86 -8.10
C VAL A 278 9.63 -15.39 -7.20
N ASP A 279 8.43 -15.19 -7.75
CA ASP A 279 7.16 -15.13 -6.98
C ASP A 279 6.39 -16.42 -7.25
N SER A 280 6.70 -17.47 -6.50
CA SER A 280 6.11 -18.79 -6.72
C SER A 280 4.66 -18.85 -6.27
N PRO A 281 3.84 -19.80 -6.80
CA PRO A 281 2.55 -20.12 -6.21
C PRO A 281 2.70 -20.47 -4.71
N TYR A 282 1.67 -20.15 -3.91
CA TYR A 282 1.67 -20.49 -2.47
C TYR A 282 0.91 -21.79 -2.18
N GLY A 283 0.35 -22.41 -3.22
CA GLY A 283 -0.50 -23.61 -3.23
C GLY A 283 -1.65 -23.43 -4.20
N ASP A 284 -2.71 -24.18 -4.01
CA ASP A 284 -3.87 -24.30 -4.90
C ASP A 284 -4.99 -23.26 -4.69
N ASN A 285 -4.73 -22.20 -3.91
CA ASN A 285 -5.75 -21.18 -3.60
C ASN A 285 -6.02 -20.18 -4.75
N VAL A 286 -5.12 -20.10 -5.71
CA VAL A 286 -5.24 -19.22 -6.88
C VAL A 286 -5.16 -20.06 -8.14
N ARG A 287 -6.19 -19.97 -8.97
CA ARG A 287 -6.20 -20.62 -10.27
C ARG A 287 -5.47 -19.76 -11.29
N TYR A 288 -4.19 -20.05 -11.51
CA TYR A 288 -3.34 -19.27 -12.44
C TYR A 288 -3.59 -19.63 -13.90
N ASN A 289 -3.73 -20.93 -14.20
CA ASN A 289 -3.91 -21.44 -15.56
C ASN A 289 -4.46 -22.88 -15.56
N GLU A 290 -4.70 -23.43 -16.77
CA GLU A 290 -5.24 -24.78 -16.94
C GLU A 290 -4.16 -25.86 -17.18
N GLN A 291 -2.89 -25.51 -17.24
CA GLN A 291 -1.81 -26.47 -17.49
C GLN A 291 -1.78 -27.55 -16.40
N PRO A 292 -1.79 -28.85 -16.77
CA PRO A 292 -1.90 -29.95 -15.81
C PRO A 292 -0.68 -30.05 -14.87
N ASN A 293 0.49 -29.63 -15.32
CA ASN A 293 1.75 -29.65 -14.60
C ASN A 293 2.03 -28.36 -13.82
N CYS A 294 1.06 -27.43 -13.70
CA CYS A 294 1.20 -26.21 -12.94
C CYS A 294 1.35 -26.51 -11.44
N ILE A 295 2.47 -26.07 -10.82
CA ILE A 295 2.72 -26.21 -9.38
C ILE A 295 1.61 -25.56 -8.55
N GLY A 296 1.01 -24.45 -9.03
CA GLY A 296 -0.10 -23.77 -8.38
C GLY A 296 -1.41 -24.57 -8.29
N LYS A 297 -1.45 -25.80 -8.79
CA LYS A 297 -2.58 -26.75 -8.61
C LYS A 297 -2.35 -27.76 -7.48
N ILE A 298 -1.15 -27.78 -6.92
CA ILE A 298 -0.79 -28.71 -5.85
C ILE A 298 -1.04 -28.04 -4.50
N SER A 299 -1.75 -28.74 -3.61
CA SER A 299 -2.05 -28.20 -2.29
C SER A 299 -0.78 -28.06 -1.45
N SER A 300 -0.62 -26.90 -0.81
CA SER A 300 0.46 -26.62 0.14
C SER A 300 0.38 -27.46 1.43
N GLU A 301 -0.70 -28.21 1.63
CA GLU A 301 -0.81 -29.18 2.73
C GLU A 301 0.01 -30.46 2.46
N THR A 302 0.44 -30.71 1.20
CA THR A 302 1.17 -31.91 0.79
C THR A 302 2.67 -31.64 0.63
N GLU A 303 3.50 -32.64 0.94
CA GLU A 303 4.95 -32.54 0.69
C GLU A 303 5.27 -32.45 -0.80
N LEU A 304 4.44 -33.01 -1.67
CA LEU A 304 4.60 -32.92 -3.13
C LEU A 304 4.74 -31.47 -3.61
N PHE A 305 3.99 -30.54 -3.02
CA PHE A 305 4.10 -29.12 -3.36
C PHE A 305 5.53 -28.58 -3.12
N TYR A 306 6.10 -28.93 -1.98
CA TYR A 306 7.46 -28.46 -1.62
C TYR A 306 8.54 -29.20 -2.39
N ASP A 307 8.32 -30.45 -2.76
CA ASP A 307 9.25 -31.23 -3.60
C ASP A 307 9.30 -30.67 -5.03
N GLU A 308 8.16 -30.24 -5.57
CA GLU A 308 8.10 -29.59 -6.87
C GLU A 308 8.79 -28.21 -6.84
N LEU A 309 8.60 -27.43 -5.79
CA LEU A 309 9.34 -26.17 -5.61
C LEU A 309 10.85 -26.41 -5.41
N GLU A 310 11.24 -27.50 -4.74
CA GLU A 310 12.65 -27.85 -4.55
C GLU A 310 13.36 -28.15 -5.89
N LYS A 311 12.65 -28.75 -6.88
CA LYS A 311 13.18 -28.89 -8.24
C LYS A 311 13.46 -27.55 -8.89
N VAL A 312 12.59 -26.56 -8.70
CA VAL A 312 12.82 -25.18 -9.18
C VAL A 312 14.00 -24.54 -8.47
N MET A 313 14.16 -24.73 -7.16
CA MET A 313 15.30 -24.23 -6.40
C MET A 313 16.62 -24.79 -6.90
N LYS A 314 16.66 -26.09 -7.24
CA LYS A 314 17.84 -26.74 -7.85
C LYS A 314 18.21 -26.11 -9.20
N GLU A 315 17.23 -25.85 -10.06
CA GLU A 315 17.46 -25.20 -11.34
C GLU A 315 17.93 -23.74 -11.15
N CYS A 316 17.31 -23.00 -10.24
CA CYS A 316 17.77 -21.64 -9.89
C CYS A 316 19.23 -21.68 -9.38
N HIS A 317 19.57 -22.63 -8.52
CA HIS A 317 20.96 -22.80 -8.06
C HIS A 317 21.90 -23.13 -9.21
N ARG A 318 21.50 -24.03 -10.12
CA ARG A 318 22.33 -24.44 -11.26
C ARG A 318 22.69 -23.24 -12.15
N ILE A 319 21.68 -22.45 -12.55
CA ILE A 319 21.88 -21.35 -13.51
C ILE A 319 22.45 -20.08 -12.91
N LEU A 320 22.29 -19.84 -11.61
CA LEU A 320 22.82 -18.66 -10.91
C LEU A 320 24.35 -18.75 -10.78
N LYS A 321 25.06 -17.66 -11.06
CA LYS A 321 26.50 -17.58 -10.84
C LYS A 321 26.85 -17.68 -9.35
N PRO A 322 28.01 -18.27 -8.97
CA PRO A 322 28.48 -18.25 -7.59
C PRO A 322 28.56 -16.82 -7.03
N GLY A 323 28.21 -16.63 -5.76
CA GLY A 323 28.17 -15.33 -5.08
C GLY A 323 27.01 -14.42 -5.47
N LYS A 324 26.21 -14.75 -6.47
CA LYS A 324 25.03 -13.97 -6.91
C LYS A 324 23.78 -14.34 -6.14
N VAL A 325 22.72 -13.55 -6.31
CA VAL A 325 21.54 -13.52 -5.43
C VAL A 325 20.27 -14.03 -6.12
N LEU A 326 19.49 -14.80 -5.37
CA LEU A 326 18.13 -15.20 -5.63
C LEU A 326 17.18 -14.46 -4.66
N GLY A 327 16.17 -13.76 -5.15
CA GLY A 327 15.03 -13.28 -4.37
C GLY A 327 13.83 -14.22 -4.53
N TRP A 328 13.38 -14.84 -3.44
CA TRP A 328 12.22 -15.74 -3.46
C TRP A 328 11.08 -15.16 -2.64
N LEU A 329 9.99 -14.79 -3.30
CA LEU A 329 8.78 -14.23 -2.68
C LEU A 329 7.76 -15.34 -2.45
N ILE A 330 7.23 -15.43 -1.21
CA ILE A 330 6.25 -16.45 -0.82
C ILE A 330 5.39 -15.97 0.35
N GLY A 331 4.18 -16.46 0.48
CA GLY A 331 3.30 -16.15 1.61
C GLY A 331 2.69 -17.39 2.24
N ASP A 332 2.42 -17.30 3.54
CA ASP A 332 1.71 -18.34 4.27
C ASP A 332 0.24 -18.43 3.91
N GLN A 333 -0.35 -19.57 4.14
CA GLN A 333 -1.76 -19.86 3.87
C GLN A 333 -2.55 -20.17 5.13
N TRP A 334 -3.85 -20.03 4.99
CA TRP A 334 -4.84 -20.53 5.93
C TRP A 334 -5.77 -21.45 5.16
N VAL A 335 -5.59 -22.76 5.35
CA VAL A 335 -6.31 -23.78 4.58
C VAL A 335 -7.21 -24.57 5.53
N LYS A 336 -8.49 -24.71 5.20
CA LYS A 336 -9.48 -25.50 5.99
C LYS A 336 -9.44 -25.24 7.50
N GLY A 337 -9.29 -23.97 7.91
CA GLY A 337 -9.25 -23.58 9.31
C GLY A 337 -7.90 -23.82 10.01
N ARG A 338 -6.84 -24.15 9.28
CA ARG A 338 -5.49 -24.38 9.82
C ARG A 338 -4.46 -23.47 9.18
N PHE A 339 -3.49 -23.07 9.99
CA PHE A 339 -2.32 -22.34 9.51
C PHE A 339 -1.35 -23.28 8.81
N THR A 340 -1.00 -22.96 7.57
CA THR A 340 0.02 -23.67 6.79
C THR A 340 1.24 -22.77 6.65
N PRO A 341 2.38 -23.08 7.31
CA PRO A 341 3.59 -22.26 7.33
C PRO A 341 4.40 -22.46 6.05
N VAL A 342 3.86 -22.03 4.91
CA VAL A 342 4.46 -22.25 3.58
C VAL A 342 5.83 -21.59 3.49
N GLY A 343 5.95 -20.35 4.00
CA GLY A 343 7.22 -19.61 3.99
C GLY A 343 8.34 -20.34 4.72
N PHE A 344 8.07 -20.86 5.92
CA PHE A 344 9.09 -21.59 6.70
C PHE A 344 9.52 -22.90 6.02
N LYS A 345 8.59 -23.66 5.45
CA LYS A 345 8.90 -24.89 4.73
C LYS A 345 9.73 -24.63 3.47
N VAL A 346 9.38 -23.56 2.73
CA VAL A 346 10.14 -23.12 1.55
C VAL A 346 11.53 -22.66 1.97
N TYR A 347 11.66 -21.88 3.04
CA TYR A 347 12.94 -21.43 3.57
C TYR A 347 13.88 -22.60 3.93
N GLN A 348 13.35 -23.61 4.64
CA GLN A 348 14.14 -24.83 4.96
C GLN A 348 14.69 -25.55 3.72
N LYS A 349 13.95 -25.55 2.61
CA LYS A 349 14.43 -26.14 1.36
C LYS A 349 15.45 -25.23 0.66
N LEU A 350 15.27 -23.91 0.68
CA LEU A 350 16.21 -22.95 0.12
C LEU A 350 17.57 -23.03 0.80
N THR A 351 17.62 -23.15 2.12
CA THR A 351 18.88 -23.24 2.89
C THR A 351 19.72 -24.49 2.63
N LYS A 352 19.19 -25.48 1.92
CA LYS A 352 19.96 -26.63 1.45
C LYS A 352 20.93 -26.29 0.30
N TYR A 353 20.62 -25.22 -0.44
CA TYR A 353 21.34 -24.85 -1.68
C TYR A 353 21.96 -23.46 -1.62
N PHE A 354 21.47 -22.60 -0.75
CA PHE A 354 21.85 -21.18 -0.70
C PHE A 354 22.13 -20.73 0.72
N ASP A 355 23.04 -19.78 0.86
CA ASP A 355 23.25 -19.03 2.09
C ASP A 355 22.18 -17.92 2.22
N THR A 356 21.71 -17.69 3.42
CA THR A 356 20.73 -16.61 3.68
C THR A 356 21.45 -15.26 3.76
N VAL A 357 21.04 -14.31 2.94
CA VAL A 357 21.50 -12.91 3.03
C VAL A 357 20.61 -12.13 3.97
N ASP A 358 19.27 -12.20 3.74
CA ASP A 358 18.29 -11.51 4.59
C ASP A 358 16.89 -12.08 4.41
N VAL A 359 15.96 -11.70 5.31
CA VAL A 359 14.54 -12.04 5.25
C VAL A 359 13.73 -10.76 5.38
N ILE A 360 13.01 -10.40 4.33
CA ILE A 360 12.19 -9.19 4.26
C ILE A 360 10.72 -9.54 4.42
N CYS A 361 10.02 -8.80 5.27
CA CYS A 361 8.55 -8.83 5.35
C CYS A 361 7.94 -7.83 4.37
N ILE A 362 7.18 -8.32 3.40
CA ILE A 362 6.46 -7.48 2.43
C ILE A 362 5.01 -7.33 2.86
N ALA A 363 4.56 -6.12 3.16
CA ALA A 363 3.17 -5.84 3.52
C ALA A 363 2.21 -6.22 2.39
N ARG A 364 1.15 -6.97 2.70
CA ARG A 364 0.10 -7.32 1.73
C ARG A 364 -0.95 -6.21 1.67
N ARG A 365 -1.10 -5.60 0.51
CA ARG A 365 -2.08 -4.55 0.24
C ARG A 365 -3.16 -5.02 -0.72
N GLY A 366 -4.35 -4.41 -0.65
CA GLY A 366 -5.43 -4.64 -1.62
C GLY A 366 -6.02 -6.05 -1.65
N GLN A 367 -5.82 -6.87 -0.61
CA GLN A 367 -6.37 -8.22 -0.57
C GLN A 367 -7.89 -8.20 -0.43
N ALA A 368 -8.59 -9.05 -1.20
CA ALA A 368 -10.04 -9.21 -1.10
C ALA A 368 -10.51 -9.60 0.31
N SER A 369 -9.67 -10.33 1.06
CA SER A 369 -9.91 -10.68 2.47
C SER A 369 -9.67 -9.51 3.45
N HIS A 370 -9.10 -8.37 3.02
CA HIS A 370 -8.86 -7.20 3.87
C HIS A 370 -10.05 -6.23 3.86
N THR A 371 -11.27 -6.76 3.90
CA THR A 371 -12.53 -5.99 4.02
C THR A 371 -13.02 -5.98 5.46
N GLY A 372 -13.93 -5.05 5.78
CA GLY A 372 -14.54 -4.95 7.11
C GLY A 372 -15.21 -6.25 7.55
N LEU A 373 -15.84 -6.99 6.63
CA LEU A 373 -16.43 -8.30 6.89
C LEU A 373 -15.41 -9.31 7.40
N TRP A 374 -14.26 -9.43 6.72
CA TRP A 374 -13.21 -10.38 7.09
C TRP A 374 -12.48 -9.98 8.38
N TYR A 375 -12.27 -8.69 8.62
CA TYR A 375 -11.74 -8.22 9.91
C TYR A 375 -12.66 -8.58 11.06
N ASN A 376 -13.98 -8.41 10.90
CA ASN A 376 -14.96 -8.79 11.92
C ASN A 376 -14.99 -10.31 12.12
N ARG A 377 -14.92 -11.11 11.05
CA ARG A 377 -14.85 -12.59 11.13
C ARG A 377 -13.57 -13.03 11.84
N ALA A 378 -12.43 -12.44 11.51
CA ALA A 378 -11.15 -12.76 12.13
C ALA A 378 -11.19 -12.56 13.66
N ARG A 379 -11.77 -11.43 14.11
CA ARG A 379 -11.96 -11.14 15.55
C ARG A 379 -12.97 -12.06 16.21
N ARG A 380 -14.11 -12.32 15.52
CA ARG A 380 -15.19 -13.14 16.07
C ARG A 380 -14.78 -14.61 16.19
N PHE A 381 -14.05 -15.15 15.24
CA PHE A 381 -13.67 -16.55 15.15
C PHE A 381 -12.20 -16.80 15.51
N ASN A 382 -11.54 -15.83 16.12
CA ASN A 382 -10.18 -15.92 16.66
C ASN A 382 -9.15 -16.47 15.65
N PHE A 383 -9.02 -15.81 14.48
CA PHE A 383 -7.96 -16.10 13.53
C PHE A 383 -7.35 -14.81 12.98
N PHE A 384 -6.16 -14.89 12.36
CA PHE A 384 -5.47 -13.74 11.79
C PHE A 384 -5.52 -13.76 10.27
N LEU A 385 -5.82 -12.61 9.66
CA LEU A 385 -5.66 -12.40 8.22
C LEU A 385 -4.17 -12.33 7.88
N ARG A 386 -3.78 -12.86 6.71
CA ARG A 386 -2.38 -12.83 6.27
C ARG A 386 -1.97 -11.41 5.89
N GLY A 387 -1.17 -10.75 6.72
CA GLY A 387 -0.79 -9.34 6.59
C GLY A 387 0.48 -9.10 5.79
N PHE A 388 1.30 -10.15 5.55
CA PHE A 388 2.58 -10.01 4.85
C PHE A 388 2.94 -11.26 4.05
N LYS A 389 3.95 -11.11 3.18
CA LYS A 389 4.69 -12.16 2.50
C LYS A 389 6.14 -12.13 2.97
N TYR A 390 6.86 -13.23 2.79
CA TYR A 390 8.32 -13.27 2.95
C TYR A 390 8.99 -13.05 1.61
N LEU A 391 10.04 -12.24 1.58
CA LEU A 391 11.01 -12.21 0.51
C LEU A 391 12.33 -12.73 1.10
N PHE A 392 12.68 -13.95 0.75
CA PHE A 392 13.95 -14.55 1.13
C PHE A 392 15.01 -14.09 0.14
N ILE A 393 16.05 -13.44 0.62
CA ILE A 393 17.22 -13.05 -0.16
C ILE A 393 18.30 -14.09 0.11
N MET A 394 18.59 -14.86 -0.92
CA MET A 394 19.45 -16.05 -0.85
C MET A 394 20.65 -15.88 -1.77
N ARG A 395 21.81 -16.38 -1.37
CA ARG A 395 23.04 -16.30 -2.14
C ARG A 395 23.55 -17.68 -2.52
N LYS A 396 23.95 -17.87 -3.77
CA LYS A 396 24.66 -19.07 -4.16
C LYS A 396 26.06 -19.08 -3.52
N PRO A 397 26.47 -20.13 -2.79
CA PRO A 397 27.80 -20.24 -2.23
C PRO A 397 28.91 -20.01 -3.27
N SER A 398 30.03 -19.44 -2.84
CA SER A 398 31.20 -19.17 -3.67
C SER A 398 32.47 -19.48 -2.88
N ASP A 399 33.43 -20.09 -3.53
CA ASP A 399 34.76 -20.35 -2.95
C ASP A 399 35.57 -19.05 -2.78
N GLU A 400 35.22 -18.00 -3.53
CA GLU A 400 35.83 -16.69 -3.34
C GLU A 400 35.20 -15.98 -2.14
N PRO A 401 36.03 -15.37 -1.25
CA PRO A 401 35.50 -14.58 -0.17
C PRO A 401 34.63 -13.46 -0.76
N VAL A 402 33.38 -13.42 -0.37
CA VAL A 402 32.44 -12.32 -0.73
C VAL A 402 33.12 -11.04 -0.24
N LYS A 403 33.67 -10.24 -1.16
CA LYS A 403 34.15 -8.89 -0.84
C LYS A 403 33.06 -8.22 -0.05
N SER A 404 33.37 -7.85 1.20
CA SER A 404 32.39 -7.30 2.15
C SER A 404 31.46 -6.33 1.41
N GLU A 405 30.16 -6.58 1.45
CA GLU A 405 29.15 -5.88 0.66
C GLU A 405 28.92 -4.43 1.09
N GLN A 406 29.95 -3.74 1.50
CA GLN A 406 30.00 -2.29 1.41
C GLN A 406 30.12 -1.88 -0.08
N ARG A 407 29.31 -2.51 -0.95
CA ARG A 407 29.00 -1.91 -2.23
C ARG A 407 28.23 -0.63 -1.88
N MET A 408 28.94 0.49 -1.87
CA MET A 408 28.24 1.76 -1.96
C MET A 408 27.36 1.66 -3.21
N VAL A 409 26.06 1.40 -3.03
CA VAL A 409 25.06 1.53 -4.09
C VAL A 409 25.33 2.91 -4.63
N LYS A 410 25.93 2.96 -5.83
CA LYS A 410 26.62 4.15 -6.35
C LYS A 410 25.72 5.36 -6.16
N TRP A 411 26.19 6.36 -5.43
CA TRP A 411 25.54 7.62 -5.12
C TRP A 411 24.95 8.35 -6.33
N LYS A 412 25.19 7.90 -7.56
CA LYS A 412 24.62 8.40 -8.81
C LYS A 412 23.09 8.46 -8.82
N TYR A 413 22.39 7.72 -7.97
CA TYR A 413 20.94 7.82 -7.85
C TYR A 413 20.53 9.09 -7.08
N TYR A 414 21.26 9.46 -6.05
CA TYR A 414 21.02 10.70 -5.31
C TYR A 414 21.35 11.96 -6.16
N ASP A 415 22.33 11.92 -7.05
CA ASP A 415 22.67 13.03 -7.92
C ASP A 415 21.64 13.28 -9.05
N ARG A 416 20.99 12.24 -9.58
CA ARG A 416 19.96 12.44 -10.60
C ARG A 416 18.72 13.19 -10.09
N ASN A 417 18.38 13.09 -8.81
CA ASN A 417 17.27 13.82 -8.22
C ASN A 417 17.70 15.21 -7.70
N ARG A 418 18.98 15.43 -7.41
CA ARG A 418 19.49 16.76 -7.02
C ARG A 418 19.60 17.70 -8.22
N SER A 419 20.02 17.22 -9.37
CA SER A 419 20.17 18.04 -10.60
C SER A 419 18.84 18.46 -11.22
N LYS A 420 17.72 17.79 -10.89
CA LYS A 420 16.38 18.20 -11.34
C LYS A 420 15.70 19.25 -10.43
N ASN A 421 16.17 19.40 -9.20
CA ASN A 421 15.61 20.36 -8.24
C ASN A 421 16.43 21.67 -8.14
N THR A 422 17.51 21.84 -8.94
CA THR A 422 18.32 23.06 -8.97
C THR A 422 18.19 23.85 -10.27
N SER A 423 17.27 23.45 -11.17
CA SER A 423 16.95 24.18 -12.40
C SER A 423 15.43 24.43 -12.50
N SER A 424 14.92 25.21 -11.54
CA SER A 424 13.64 25.93 -11.65
C SER A 424 13.70 27.18 -10.79
#